data_440a06d6278857c1df2057eafd3100eb
#
_entry.id   440a06d6278857c1df2057eafd3100eb
#
_cell.length_a   1.000
_cell.length_b   1.000
_cell.length_c   1.000
_cell.angle_alpha   90.00
_cell.angle_beta   90.00
_cell.angle_gamma   90.00
#
_symmetry.space_group_name_H-M   'P 1'
#
loop_
_entity.id
_entity.type
_entity.pdbx_description
1 polymer ?
#
loop_
_entity_poly.entity_id
_entity_poly.type
_entity_poly.pdbx_seq_one_letter_code
_entity_poly.pdbx_strand_id
1 'polypeptide(L)'
;MASLFAADIKKVGHNVKDMIRALLERELPAEGFVFDTALAAYLCDATAGSYDIAKLFLSFYNEELPKPAHLEPEAFTSLLGDDAAAQTALISYTSAVSALHETLAPKLRELDMEPLYYDVELPLCRVLAEMETAGFLVDRKALCLLYTSDAADE
;
A
#
# COMPACT_ATOMS: atom_id res chain seq x y z
N MET A 1 9.59 -9.39 -16.02
CA MET A 1 8.86 -8.64 -14.96
C MET A 1 7.35 -8.75 -15.13
N ALA A 2 6.77 -8.62 -16.33
CA ALA A 2 5.32 -8.75 -16.55
C ALA A 2 4.71 -10.06 -16.05
N SER A 3 5.41 -11.19 -16.16
CA SER A 3 4.93 -12.50 -15.72
C SER A 3 4.73 -12.61 -14.20
N LEU A 4 5.46 -11.83 -13.38
CA LEU A 4 5.28 -11.83 -11.92
C LEU A 4 3.91 -11.28 -11.51
N PHE A 5 3.38 -10.33 -12.27
CA PHE A 5 2.12 -9.66 -11.98
C PHE A 5 0.91 -10.23 -12.73
N ALA A 6 1.09 -11.40 -13.37
CA ALA A 6 0.00 -12.14 -13.99
C ALA A 6 -0.92 -12.81 -12.95
N ALA A 7 -2.14 -13.19 -13.37
CA ALA A 7 -3.18 -13.72 -12.50
C ALA A 7 -2.85 -15.07 -11.85
N ASP A 8 -2.01 -15.88 -12.48
CA ASP A 8 -1.61 -17.22 -12.05
C ASP A 8 -0.66 -17.21 -10.85
N ILE A 9 -0.01 -16.07 -10.57
CA ILE A 9 0.87 -15.91 -9.41
C ILE A 9 0.14 -15.16 -8.30
N LYS A 10 -0.10 -15.83 -7.18
CA LYS A 10 -0.68 -15.21 -5.98
C LYS A 10 0.34 -14.33 -5.28
N LYS A 11 -0.05 -13.11 -4.94
CA LYS A 11 0.80 -12.10 -4.31
C LYS A 11 0.18 -11.59 -3.02
N VAL A 12 1.01 -11.45 -2.01
CA VAL A 12 0.72 -10.70 -0.78
C VAL A 12 1.45 -9.37 -0.89
N GLY A 13 0.79 -8.28 -0.54
CA GLY A 13 1.37 -6.95 -0.59
C GLY A 13 1.05 -6.11 0.63
N HIS A 14 1.54 -4.89 0.61
CA HIS A 14 1.22 -3.84 1.55
C HIS A 14 0.84 -2.59 0.75
N ASN A 15 -0.31 -1.98 1.01
CA ASN A 15 -0.90 -0.93 0.18
C ASN A 15 -1.12 -1.39 -1.29
N VAL A 16 -1.82 -2.50 -1.46
CA VAL A 16 -2.03 -3.15 -2.76
C VAL A 16 -2.70 -2.22 -3.77
N LYS A 17 -3.59 -1.33 -3.35
CA LYS A 17 -4.21 -0.32 -4.23
C LYS A 17 -3.17 0.51 -4.96
N ASP A 18 -2.17 1.03 -4.25
CA ASP A 18 -1.12 1.86 -4.84
C ASP A 18 -0.19 1.05 -5.75
N MET A 19 0.06 -0.23 -5.41
CA MET A 19 0.80 -1.16 -6.27
C MET A 19 0.06 -1.41 -7.58
N ILE A 20 -1.24 -1.68 -7.52
CA ILE A 20 -2.10 -1.88 -8.70
C ILE A 20 -2.07 -0.62 -9.57
N ARG A 21 -2.29 0.56 -9.00
CA ARG A 21 -2.25 1.84 -9.72
C ARG A 21 -0.90 2.03 -10.43
N ALA A 22 0.20 1.83 -9.74
CA ALA A 22 1.54 1.98 -10.32
C ALA A 22 1.83 0.98 -11.46
N LEU A 23 1.22 -0.21 -11.44
CA LEU A 23 1.30 -1.18 -12.52
C LEU A 23 0.43 -0.77 -13.72
N LEU A 24 -0.80 -0.33 -13.48
CA LEU A 24 -1.73 0.16 -14.51
C LEU A 24 -1.15 1.35 -15.26
N GLU A 25 -0.57 2.33 -14.55
CA GLU A 25 0.11 3.49 -15.15
C GLU A 25 1.28 3.09 -16.07
N ARG A 26 1.83 1.89 -15.91
CA ARG A 26 2.92 1.34 -16.74
C ARG A 26 2.46 0.30 -17.76
N GLU A 27 1.14 0.14 -17.91
CA GLU A 27 0.53 -0.86 -18.80
C GLU A 27 1.01 -2.30 -18.49
N LEU A 28 1.28 -2.59 -17.20
CA LEU A 28 1.66 -3.92 -16.74
C LEU A 28 0.46 -4.67 -16.16
N PRO A 29 0.46 -6.01 -16.22
CA PRO A 29 -0.54 -6.81 -15.51
C PRO A 29 -0.56 -6.46 -14.03
N ALA A 30 -1.75 -6.35 -13.45
CA ALA A 30 -1.94 -5.96 -12.05
C ALA A 30 -2.93 -6.91 -11.35
N GLU A 31 -2.71 -8.21 -11.49
CA GLU A 31 -3.62 -9.26 -11.05
C GLU A 31 -2.95 -10.15 -10.00
N GLY A 32 -3.76 -11.06 -9.41
CA GLY A 32 -3.25 -12.06 -8.47
C GLY A 32 -2.88 -11.54 -7.07
N PHE A 33 -3.25 -10.32 -6.70
CA PHE A 33 -3.12 -9.85 -5.33
C PHE A 33 -4.21 -10.51 -4.48
N VAL A 34 -3.79 -11.31 -3.50
CA VAL A 34 -4.69 -12.10 -2.65
C VAL A 34 -4.73 -11.61 -1.21
N PHE A 35 -3.82 -10.71 -0.82
CA PHE A 35 -3.78 -10.13 0.51
C PHE A 35 -3.06 -8.78 0.53
N ASP A 36 -3.59 -7.85 1.33
CA ASP A 36 -3.04 -6.54 1.65
C ASP A 36 -2.89 -6.41 3.17
N THR A 37 -1.66 -6.31 3.66
CA THR A 37 -1.39 -6.26 5.10
C THR A 37 -1.80 -4.93 5.74
N ALA A 38 -1.78 -3.81 5.01
CA ALA A 38 -2.25 -2.52 5.53
C ALA A 38 -3.77 -2.53 5.73
N LEU A 39 -4.50 -3.03 4.73
CA LEU A 39 -5.95 -3.15 4.76
C LEU A 39 -6.42 -4.15 5.84
N ALA A 40 -5.73 -5.28 5.96
CA ALA A 40 -6.02 -6.26 7.02
C ALA A 40 -5.79 -5.68 8.42
N ALA A 41 -4.71 -4.93 8.61
CA ALA A 41 -4.43 -4.25 9.88
C ALA A 41 -5.49 -3.19 10.20
N TYR A 42 -5.94 -2.42 9.20
CA TYR A 42 -7.03 -1.46 9.36
C TYR A 42 -8.32 -2.13 9.85
N LEU A 43 -8.72 -3.25 9.26
CA LEU A 43 -9.92 -3.97 9.69
C LEU A 43 -9.77 -4.63 11.07
N CYS A 44 -8.55 -5.02 11.46
CA CYS A 44 -8.30 -5.53 12.80
C CYS A 44 -8.33 -4.45 13.88
N ASP A 45 -7.91 -3.22 13.57
CA ASP A 45 -7.93 -2.07 14.48
C ASP A 45 -8.00 -0.75 13.69
N ALA A 46 -9.21 -0.25 13.49
CA ALA A 46 -9.46 1.02 12.77
C ALA A 46 -8.96 2.26 13.53
N THR A 47 -8.54 2.12 14.79
CA THR A 47 -8.11 3.23 15.66
C THR A 47 -6.60 3.40 15.75
N ALA A 48 -5.82 2.54 15.10
CA ALA A 48 -4.36 2.49 15.24
C ALA A 48 -3.60 3.76 14.72
N GLY A 49 -4.28 4.69 14.06
CA GLY A 49 -3.72 5.98 13.62
C GLY A 49 -2.69 5.90 12.49
N SER A 50 -2.10 4.75 12.21
CA SER A 50 -1.19 4.52 11.07
C SER A 50 -1.04 3.03 10.77
N TYR A 51 -1.09 2.71 9.47
CA TYR A 51 -0.91 1.34 8.96
C TYR A 51 0.37 1.22 8.12
N ASP A 52 1.34 2.11 8.34
CA ASP A 52 2.66 2.01 7.75
C ASP A 52 3.36 0.72 8.17
N ILE A 53 4.03 0.06 7.22
CA ILE A 53 4.60 -1.27 7.43
C ILE A 53 5.63 -1.31 8.57
N ALA A 54 6.46 -0.27 8.70
CA ALA A 54 7.49 -0.23 9.75
C ALA A 54 6.84 -0.08 11.13
N LYS A 55 5.78 0.73 11.24
CA LYS A 55 5.02 0.89 12.48
C LYS A 55 4.24 -0.38 12.85
N LEU A 56 3.61 -1.02 11.87
CA LEU A 56 2.93 -2.29 12.09
C LEU A 56 3.92 -3.36 12.55
N PHE A 57 5.04 -3.49 11.85
CA PHE A 57 6.05 -4.49 12.21
C PHE A 57 6.59 -4.26 13.61
N LEU A 58 6.91 -3.01 13.96
CA LEU A 58 7.33 -2.64 15.31
C LEU A 58 6.25 -2.99 16.36
N SER A 59 4.98 -2.72 16.08
CA SER A 59 3.89 -2.98 17.03
C SER A 59 3.62 -4.47 17.28
N PHE A 60 3.78 -5.32 16.25
CA PHE A 60 3.52 -6.75 16.35
C PHE A 60 4.73 -7.56 16.85
N TYR A 61 5.94 -7.15 16.45
CA TYR A 61 7.17 -7.93 16.66
C TYR A 61 8.18 -7.24 17.59
N ASN A 62 7.95 -5.96 17.93
CA ASN A 62 8.88 -5.12 18.71
C ASN A 62 10.29 -5.03 18.08
N GLU A 63 10.33 -5.06 16.73
CA GLU A 63 11.53 -4.95 15.93
C GLU A 63 11.40 -3.80 14.92
N GLU A 64 12.49 -3.06 14.71
CA GLU A 64 12.52 -1.98 13.73
C GLU A 64 12.98 -2.49 12.36
N LEU A 65 12.29 -2.07 11.30
CA LEU A 65 12.75 -2.31 9.94
C LEU A 65 13.84 -1.30 9.55
N PRO A 66 14.85 -1.72 8.77
CA PRO A 66 15.87 -0.81 8.27
C PRO A 66 15.22 0.26 7.40
N LYS A 67 15.67 1.52 7.55
CA LYS A 67 15.21 2.59 6.65
C LYS A 67 15.73 2.28 5.25
N PRO A 68 14.88 2.25 4.22
CA PRO A 68 15.34 2.06 2.87
C PRO A 68 16.13 3.30 2.43
N ALA A 69 17.45 3.17 2.33
CA ALA A 69 18.36 4.25 1.95
C ALA A 69 18.04 4.89 0.59
N HIS A 70 17.23 4.25 -0.25
CA HIS A 70 16.89 4.71 -1.61
C HIS A 70 15.49 5.29 -1.77
N LEU A 71 14.67 5.35 -0.72
CA LEU A 71 13.36 6.02 -0.76
C LEU A 71 13.44 7.51 -0.40
N GLU A 72 14.61 7.99 0.00
CA GLU A 72 14.82 9.43 0.24
C GLU A 72 15.26 10.09 -1.09
N PRO A 73 14.59 11.17 -1.53
CA PRO A 73 14.92 11.86 -2.79
C PRO A 73 16.36 12.38 -2.86
N GLU A 74 17.05 12.49 -1.73
CA GLU A 74 18.40 13.01 -1.60
C GLU A 74 19.51 11.96 -1.75
N ALA A 75 19.15 10.66 -1.77
CA ALA A 75 20.14 9.57 -1.89
C ALA A 75 20.68 9.38 -3.33
N PHE A 76 20.34 10.28 -4.27
CA PHE A 76 20.82 10.21 -5.66
C PHE A 76 22.32 10.59 -5.84
N THR A 77 23.08 10.67 -4.78
CA THR A 77 24.47 11.21 -4.83
C THR A 77 25.57 10.17 -4.82
N SER A 78 25.30 8.88 -4.78
CA SER A 78 26.37 7.89 -4.93
C SER A 78 26.32 7.27 -6.33
N LEU A 79 27.24 7.67 -7.19
CA LEU A 79 27.53 7.01 -8.48
C LEU A 79 28.05 5.57 -8.30
N LEU A 80 28.32 5.16 -7.06
CA LEU A 80 28.68 3.82 -6.60
C LEU A 80 27.61 3.40 -5.58
N GLY A 81 26.35 3.25 -6.05
CA GLY A 81 25.23 2.92 -5.20
C GLY A 81 25.53 1.71 -4.32
N ASP A 82 25.20 1.84 -3.04
CA ASP A 82 25.25 0.68 -2.12
C ASP A 82 24.04 -0.23 -2.39
N ASP A 83 24.12 -0.96 -3.51
CA ASP A 83 23.11 -1.94 -3.92
C ASP A 83 22.86 -2.99 -2.83
N ALA A 84 23.85 -3.26 -1.99
CA ALA A 84 23.73 -4.23 -0.90
C ALA A 84 22.79 -3.73 0.22
N ALA A 85 22.85 -2.44 0.58
CA ALA A 85 21.95 -1.87 1.57
C ALA A 85 20.50 -1.83 1.08
N ALA A 86 20.29 -1.47 -0.19
CA ALA A 86 18.98 -1.49 -0.83
C ALA A 86 18.39 -2.90 -0.91
N GLN A 87 19.20 -3.88 -1.30
CA GLN A 87 18.80 -5.28 -1.34
C GLN A 87 18.43 -5.80 0.05
N THR A 88 19.23 -5.48 1.07
CA THR A 88 18.97 -5.87 2.46
C THR A 88 17.65 -5.25 2.96
N ALA A 89 17.42 -3.97 2.68
CA ALA A 89 16.17 -3.31 3.03
C ALA A 89 14.97 -3.98 2.32
N LEU A 90 15.08 -4.25 1.01
CA LEU A 90 14.02 -4.91 0.24
C LEU A 90 13.70 -6.31 0.80
N ILE A 91 14.70 -7.09 1.15
CA ILE A 91 14.52 -8.41 1.76
C ILE A 91 13.80 -8.26 3.11
N SER A 92 14.22 -7.32 3.96
CA SER A 92 13.61 -7.09 5.27
C SER A 92 12.14 -6.68 5.14
N TYR A 93 11.81 -5.78 4.22
CA TYR A 93 10.42 -5.37 3.98
C TYR A 93 9.57 -6.50 3.41
N THR A 94 10.10 -7.29 2.48
CA THR A 94 9.40 -8.44 1.92
C THR A 94 9.13 -9.51 2.99
N SER A 95 10.11 -9.76 3.86
CA SER A 95 9.95 -10.68 5.00
C SER A 95 8.91 -10.15 6.00
N ALA A 96 8.90 -8.83 6.26
CA ALA A 96 7.91 -8.21 7.13
C ALA A 96 6.49 -8.33 6.58
N VAL A 97 6.28 -8.16 5.27
CA VAL A 97 4.97 -8.40 4.63
C VAL A 97 4.52 -9.84 4.83
N SER A 98 5.42 -10.81 4.65
CA SER A 98 5.10 -12.23 4.88
C SER A 98 4.72 -12.51 6.34
N ALA A 99 5.50 -12.03 7.30
CA ALA A 99 5.23 -12.21 8.72
C ALA A 99 3.91 -11.55 9.14
N LEU A 100 3.66 -10.32 8.67
CA LEU A 100 2.39 -9.62 8.93
C LEU A 100 1.19 -10.36 8.34
N HIS A 101 1.32 -10.97 7.15
CA HIS A 101 0.26 -11.80 6.59
C HIS A 101 -0.05 -13.00 7.49
N GLU A 102 0.96 -13.73 7.97
CA GLU A 102 0.79 -14.88 8.86
C GLU A 102 0.11 -14.49 10.19
N THR A 103 0.32 -13.26 10.66
CA THR A 103 -0.29 -12.77 11.90
C THR A 103 -1.69 -12.18 11.68
N LEU A 104 -1.91 -11.43 10.60
CA LEU A 104 -3.16 -10.71 10.38
C LEU A 104 -4.27 -11.60 9.80
N ALA A 105 -3.95 -12.60 8.97
CA ALA A 105 -4.96 -13.47 8.39
C ALA A 105 -5.76 -14.28 9.47
N PRO A 106 -5.13 -14.88 10.51
CA PRO A 106 -5.87 -15.46 11.61
C PRO A 106 -6.70 -14.45 12.41
N LYS A 107 -6.19 -13.23 12.62
CA LYS A 107 -6.92 -12.17 13.35
C LYS A 107 -8.18 -11.73 12.63
N LEU A 108 -8.15 -11.58 11.29
CA LEU A 108 -9.36 -11.30 10.51
C LEU A 108 -10.44 -12.36 10.71
N ARG A 109 -10.03 -13.64 10.82
CA ARG A 109 -10.94 -14.75 11.09
C ARG A 109 -11.51 -14.70 12.50
N GLU A 110 -10.67 -14.44 13.50
CA GLU A 110 -11.08 -14.32 14.91
C GLU A 110 -12.09 -13.19 15.13
N LEU A 111 -12.01 -12.13 14.32
CA LEU A 111 -12.89 -10.96 14.36
C LEU A 111 -14.10 -11.08 13.42
N ASP A 112 -14.30 -12.21 12.74
CA ASP A 112 -15.34 -12.41 11.71
C ASP A 112 -15.30 -11.38 10.58
N MET A 113 -14.11 -10.82 10.28
CA MET A 113 -13.90 -9.79 9.25
C MET A 113 -13.52 -10.37 7.87
N GLU A 114 -13.31 -11.70 7.75
CA GLU A 114 -12.95 -12.33 6.47
C GLU A 114 -13.95 -12.01 5.32
N PRO A 115 -15.28 -12.06 5.52
CA PRO A 115 -16.21 -11.73 4.44
C PRO A 115 -16.08 -10.26 3.99
N LEU A 116 -15.99 -9.32 4.92
CA LEU A 116 -15.78 -7.92 4.59
C LEU A 116 -14.45 -7.72 3.84
N TYR A 117 -13.39 -8.36 4.31
CA TYR A 117 -12.06 -8.24 3.73
C TYR A 117 -11.99 -8.79 2.31
N TYR A 118 -12.40 -10.06 2.10
CA TYR A 118 -12.20 -10.74 0.82
C TYR A 118 -13.28 -10.43 -0.23
N ASP A 119 -14.51 -10.17 0.19
CA ASP A 119 -15.64 -9.97 -0.73
C ASP A 119 -15.87 -8.48 -1.08
N VAL A 120 -15.36 -7.56 -0.23
CA VAL A 120 -15.59 -6.12 -0.42
C VAL A 120 -14.28 -5.35 -0.52
N GLU A 121 -13.48 -5.28 0.54
CA GLU A 121 -12.37 -4.35 0.66
C GLU A 121 -11.21 -4.67 -0.29
N LEU A 122 -10.79 -5.92 -0.36
CA LEU A 122 -9.68 -6.31 -1.23
C LEU A 122 -10.02 -6.15 -2.73
N PRO A 123 -11.21 -6.58 -3.23
CA PRO A 123 -11.64 -6.28 -4.60
C PRO A 123 -11.77 -4.79 -4.89
N LEU A 124 -12.20 -3.99 -3.91
CA LEU A 124 -12.35 -2.54 -4.03
C LEU A 124 -11.02 -1.84 -4.32
N CYS A 125 -9.90 -2.36 -3.83
CA CYS A 125 -8.56 -1.83 -4.13
C CYS A 125 -8.32 -1.68 -5.64
N ARG A 126 -8.73 -2.67 -6.44
CA ARG A 126 -8.60 -2.62 -7.90
C ARG A 126 -9.49 -1.56 -8.51
N VAL A 127 -10.76 -1.52 -8.11
CA VAL A 127 -11.72 -0.53 -8.62
C VAL A 127 -11.23 0.89 -8.34
N LEU A 128 -10.78 1.15 -7.12
CA LEU A 128 -10.26 2.47 -6.73
C LEU A 128 -8.98 2.84 -7.50
N ALA A 129 -8.07 1.87 -7.72
CA ALA A 129 -6.86 2.10 -8.52
C ALA A 129 -7.19 2.45 -9.98
N GLU A 130 -8.17 1.76 -10.58
CA GLU A 130 -8.65 2.05 -11.94
C GLU A 130 -9.33 3.43 -12.02
N MET A 131 -10.14 3.80 -11.02
CA MET A 131 -10.75 5.13 -10.92
C MET A 131 -9.69 6.24 -10.79
N GLU A 132 -8.67 6.04 -9.96
CA GLU A 132 -7.57 6.99 -9.79
C GLU A 132 -6.75 7.14 -11.07
N THR A 133 -6.53 6.04 -11.80
CA THR A 133 -5.81 6.06 -13.09
C THR A 133 -6.61 6.76 -14.18
N ALA A 134 -7.93 6.53 -14.24
CA ALA A 134 -8.82 7.19 -15.19
C ALA A 134 -8.95 8.70 -14.89
N GLY A 135 -9.01 9.04 -13.60
CA GLY A 135 -9.19 10.41 -13.15
C GLY A 135 -10.58 10.98 -13.50
N PHE A 136 -10.78 12.25 -13.19
CA PHE A 136 -11.96 13.00 -13.60
C PHE A 136 -11.61 14.48 -13.80
N LEU A 137 -12.38 15.15 -14.66
CA LEU A 137 -12.16 16.56 -14.98
C LEU A 137 -12.67 17.45 -13.83
N VAL A 138 -11.80 18.29 -13.30
CA VAL A 138 -12.15 19.26 -12.24
C VAL A 138 -12.16 20.67 -12.82
N ASP A 139 -13.25 21.42 -12.61
CA ASP A 139 -13.29 22.84 -12.88
C ASP A 139 -12.51 23.62 -11.80
N ARG A 140 -11.25 23.94 -12.15
CA ARG A 140 -10.34 24.66 -11.24
C ARG A 140 -10.86 26.04 -10.84
N LYS A 141 -11.66 26.71 -11.71
CA LYS A 141 -12.21 28.03 -11.40
C LYS A 141 -13.34 27.92 -10.38
N ALA A 142 -14.25 26.99 -10.58
CA ALA A 142 -15.33 26.73 -9.62
C ALA A 142 -14.78 26.31 -8.23
N LEU A 143 -13.77 25.43 -8.22
CA LEU A 143 -13.11 25.00 -6.98
C LEU A 143 -12.42 26.16 -6.26
N CYS A 144 -11.71 27.03 -6.99
CA CYS A 144 -11.04 28.19 -6.43
C CYS A 144 -12.02 29.20 -5.84
N LEU A 145 -13.17 29.43 -6.49
CA LEU A 145 -14.23 30.30 -5.97
C LEU A 145 -14.85 29.77 -4.69
N LEU A 146 -15.06 28.45 -4.57
CA LEU A 146 -15.58 27.83 -3.36
C LEU A 146 -14.64 28.06 -2.16
N TYR A 147 -13.34 27.82 -2.33
CA TYR A 147 -12.35 28.05 -1.26
C TYR A 147 -12.18 29.50 -0.86
N THR A 148 -12.34 30.45 -1.81
CA THR A 148 -12.24 31.89 -1.50
C THR A 148 -13.49 32.43 -0.82
N SER A 149 -14.66 31.85 -1.06
CA SER A 149 -15.89 32.28 -0.38
C SER A 149 -15.96 31.75 1.05
N ASP A 150 -15.53 30.49 1.29
CA ASP A 150 -15.47 29.91 2.64
C ASP A 150 -14.47 30.65 3.55
N ALA A 151 -13.35 31.12 3.01
CA ALA A 151 -12.36 31.89 3.75
C ALA A 151 -12.78 33.35 4.03
N ALA A 152 -13.87 33.83 3.44
CA ALA A 152 -14.40 35.17 3.67
C ALA A 152 -15.53 35.20 4.71
N ASP A 153 -16.04 34.03 5.11
CA ASP A 153 -17.14 33.87 6.07
C ASP A 153 -16.62 33.45 7.49
N GLU A 154 -15.30 33.31 7.68
CA GLU A 154 -14.62 33.15 8.99
C GLU A 154 -13.97 34.47 9.42
#